data_9e71c3589edc3110da98ae2aedfa7907
#
_entry.id   9e71c3589edc3110da98ae2aedfa7907
#
_cell.length_a   1.000
_cell.length_b   1.000
_cell.length_c   1.000
_cell.angle_alpha   90.00
_cell.angle_beta   90.00
_cell.angle_gamma   90.00
#
_symmetry.space_group_name_H-M   'P 1'
#
loop_
_entity.id
_entity.type
_entity.pdbx_description
1 polymer ?
#
loop_
_entity_poly.entity_id
_entity_poly.type
_entity_poly.pdbx_seq_one_letter_code
_entity_poly.pdbx_strand_id
1 'polypeptide(L)'
;MNRFIGLLTALLLLTGCGLQDSTDTTGTTDRIDVEVTSVIDGDTIKIMYEGKEETVRYLLIDTPETNHPRLGKQPLGSEATAENKRLIESGDVSIEFDVGGRFDDYGRMLAYIYVDGESVQEQMLEAGFARVAYVYPPNTRYVEEFEEAEQIAQEAGIGIWEFEDYSTERGFDADAYGNVSGHSPQNSNDSKCRIKGNINRHGDKIYHMPDEGSYEQTNPEEWFCTEQEARDAGFRSTGS
;
A
#
# COMPACT_ATOMS: atom_id res chain seq x y z
N MET A 1 -51.68 55.62 55.53
CA MET A 1 -52.26 54.52 54.75
C MET A 1 -51.34 54.25 53.56
N ASN A 2 -50.24 53.54 53.78
CA ASN A 2 -49.28 53.18 52.72
C ASN A 2 -49.14 51.64 52.66
N ARG A 3 -49.55 51.11 51.53
CA ARG A 3 -49.44 49.67 51.20
C ARG A 3 -48.07 49.46 50.55
N PHE A 4 -47.15 48.77 51.23
CA PHE A 4 -45.94 48.25 50.60
C PHE A 4 -46.25 46.89 49.97
N ILE A 5 -46.13 46.84 48.67
CA ILE A 5 -46.17 45.57 47.90
C ILE A 5 -44.74 45.06 47.80
N GLY A 6 -44.44 44.01 48.52
CA GLY A 6 -43.16 43.30 48.43
C GLY A 6 -43.09 42.45 47.15
N LEU A 7 -42.21 42.76 46.26
CA LEU A 7 -41.89 41.98 45.07
C LEU A 7 -40.92 40.84 45.42
N LEU A 8 -41.43 39.63 45.47
CA LEU A 8 -40.65 38.41 45.72
C LEU A 8 -40.03 37.93 44.40
N THR A 9 -38.76 38.20 44.19
CA THR A 9 -38.02 37.71 43.02
C THR A 9 -37.58 36.29 43.29
N ALA A 10 -38.23 35.35 42.63
CA ALA A 10 -37.83 33.94 42.63
C ALA A 10 -36.65 33.74 41.66
N LEU A 11 -35.49 33.46 42.23
CA LEU A 11 -34.28 33.10 41.47
C LEU A 11 -34.34 31.62 41.14
N LEU A 12 -34.70 31.29 39.88
CA LEU A 12 -34.60 29.93 39.32
C LEU A 12 -33.12 29.61 39.03
N LEU A 13 -32.54 28.79 39.87
CA LEU A 13 -31.28 28.09 39.57
C LEU A 13 -31.54 26.98 38.57
N LEU A 14 -31.27 27.21 37.29
CA LEU A 14 -31.14 26.19 36.30
C LEU A 14 -29.85 25.42 36.49
N THR A 15 -29.90 24.29 37.23
CA THR A 15 -28.86 23.28 37.19
C THR A 15 -28.92 22.57 35.83
N GLY A 16 -28.13 23.05 34.88
CA GLY A 16 -27.88 22.31 33.65
C GLY A 16 -27.08 21.06 33.97
N CYS A 17 -27.72 19.87 33.96
CA CYS A 17 -27.02 18.63 33.80
C CYS A 17 -26.35 18.68 32.40
N GLY A 18 -25.05 18.87 32.38
CA GLY A 18 -24.25 18.55 31.21
C GLY A 18 -24.36 17.04 30.98
N LEU A 19 -25.21 16.61 30.07
CA LEU A 19 -25.07 15.34 29.40
C LEU A 19 -23.72 15.41 28.68
N GLN A 20 -22.71 14.76 29.26
CA GLN A 20 -21.51 14.39 28.57
C GLN A 20 -21.96 13.33 27.58
N ASP A 21 -22.37 13.78 26.40
CA ASP A 21 -22.53 12.92 25.23
C ASP A 21 -21.12 12.46 24.90
N SER A 22 -20.75 11.28 25.35
CA SER A 22 -19.64 10.55 24.80
C SER A 22 -20.10 10.10 23.42
N THR A 23 -20.13 11.04 22.47
CA THR A 23 -20.18 10.69 21.08
C THR A 23 -18.89 9.95 20.79
N ASP A 24 -19.01 8.66 20.70
CA ASP A 24 -18.04 7.80 20.07
C ASP A 24 -17.92 8.32 18.62
N THR A 25 -17.00 9.28 18.41
CA THR A 25 -16.71 9.87 17.11
C THR A 25 -15.86 8.87 16.33
N THR A 26 -16.46 7.77 15.95
CA THR A 26 -15.99 6.92 14.89
C THR A 26 -16.09 7.76 13.59
N GLY A 27 -14.96 8.23 13.09
CA GLY A 27 -14.91 8.94 11.82
C GLY A 27 -14.94 10.47 11.94
N THR A 28 -13.94 11.05 12.58
CA THR A 28 -13.64 12.47 12.45
C THR A 28 -12.69 12.69 11.28
N THR A 29 -12.71 13.90 10.71
CA THR A 29 -11.67 14.39 9.81
C THR A 29 -10.44 14.88 10.60
N ASP A 30 -10.38 14.58 11.90
CA ASP A 30 -9.26 14.95 12.76
C ASP A 30 -8.07 14.07 12.42
N ARG A 31 -6.96 14.69 12.07
CA ARG A 31 -5.69 14.03 11.81
C ARG A 31 -4.93 13.83 13.10
N ILE A 32 -4.33 12.68 13.26
CA ILE A 32 -3.56 12.28 14.45
C ILE A 32 -2.11 12.11 14.01
N ASP A 33 -1.21 12.93 14.56
CA ASP A 33 0.23 12.79 14.30
C ASP A 33 0.75 11.48 14.86
N VAL A 34 1.57 10.77 14.06
CA VAL A 34 2.11 9.45 14.40
C VAL A 34 3.57 9.33 14.01
N GLU A 35 4.30 8.50 14.74
CA GLU A 35 5.66 8.10 14.38
C GLU A 35 5.60 6.82 13.53
N VAL A 36 6.16 6.87 12.31
CA VAL A 36 6.28 5.69 11.45
C VAL A 36 7.53 4.91 11.85
N THR A 37 7.37 3.63 12.18
CA THR A 37 8.48 2.74 12.58
C THR A 37 9.04 1.97 11.39
N SER A 38 8.21 1.64 10.39
CA SER A 38 8.66 1.01 9.14
C SER A 38 7.64 1.12 8.02
N VAL A 39 8.10 1.11 6.77
CA VAL A 39 7.30 0.90 5.57
C VAL A 39 7.40 -0.58 5.19
N ILE A 40 6.26 -1.25 5.02
CA ILE A 40 6.18 -2.67 4.68
C ILE A 40 6.16 -2.86 3.16
N ASP A 41 5.23 -2.17 2.49
CA ASP A 41 5.03 -2.18 1.04
C ASP A 41 4.41 -0.85 0.56
N GLY A 42 3.81 -0.83 -0.64
CA GLY A 42 3.27 0.38 -1.24
C GLY A 42 2.06 0.98 -0.52
N ASP A 43 1.34 0.21 0.28
CA ASP A 43 0.10 0.63 0.95
C ASP A 43 -0.02 0.18 2.41
N THR A 44 1.09 -0.22 3.00
CA THR A 44 1.14 -0.72 4.38
C THR A 44 2.36 -0.19 5.12
N ILE A 45 2.13 0.41 6.28
CA ILE A 45 3.19 0.90 7.19
C ILE A 45 2.98 0.38 8.60
N LYS A 46 4.00 0.54 9.45
CA LYS A 46 3.87 0.41 10.90
C LYS A 46 4.09 1.74 11.57
N ILE A 47 3.28 2.01 12.57
CA ILE A 47 3.30 3.26 13.34
C ILE A 47 3.30 2.99 14.84
N MET A 48 3.73 3.98 15.62
CA MET A 48 3.44 4.02 17.06
C MET A 48 2.10 4.73 17.27
N TYR A 49 1.10 4.00 17.75
CA TYR A 49 -0.23 4.52 18.08
C TYR A 49 -0.61 4.12 19.50
N GLU A 50 -0.96 5.10 20.35
CA GLU A 50 -1.32 4.89 21.77
C GLU A 50 -0.31 4.02 22.55
N GLY A 51 0.99 4.15 22.23
CA GLY A 51 2.08 3.44 22.90
C GLY A 51 2.29 1.99 22.43
N LYS A 52 1.68 1.59 21.33
CA LYS A 52 1.85 0.28 20.69
C LYS A 52 2.27 0.43 19.25
N GLU A 53 3.03 -0.53 18.75
CA GLU A 53 3.28 -0.64 17.31
C GLU A 53 2.06 -1.29 16.64
N GLU A 54 1.45 -0.56 15.70
CA GLU A 54 0.29 -1.02 14.92
C GLU A 54 0.63 -1.05 13.44
N THR A 55 0.11 -2.05 12.73
CA THR A 55 0.20 -2.12 11.26
C THR A 55 -1.00 -1.39 10.66
N VAL A 56 -0.74 -0.44 9.76
CA VAL A 56 -1.76 0.34 9.06
C VAL A 56 -1.81 -0.06 7.60
N ARG A 57 -2.98 -0.48 7.14
CA ARG A 57 -3.33 -0.67 5.73
C ARG A 57 -4.06 0.56 5.24
N TYR A 58 -3.58 1.14 4.16
CA TYR A 58 -4.16 2.35 3.57
C TYR A 58 -5.56 2.05 3.03
N LEU A 59 -6.52 2.92 3.35
CA LEU A 59 -7.89 2.82 2.85
C LEU A 59 -7.94 3.12 1.35
N LEU A 60 -8.85 2.43 0.66
CA LEU A 60 -9.30 2.68 -0.71
C LEU A 60 -8.26 2.46 -1.81
N ILE A 61 -7.03 2.11 -1.51
CA ILE A 61 -6.03 1.82 -2.54
C ILE A 61 -5.48 0.40 -2.43
N ASP A 62 -4.88 -0.06 -3.53
CA ASP A 62 -4.17 -1.32 -3.63
C ASP A 62 -2.91 -1.13 -4.48
N THR A 63 -1.79 -1.64 -4.02
CA THR A 63 -0.50 -1.56 -4.70
C THR A 63 0.04 -2.94 -5.03
N PRO A 64 0.89 -3.10 -6.06
CA PRO A 64 1.54 -4.37 -6.32
C PRO A 64 2.38 -4.82 -5.11
N GLU A 65 2.24 -6.09 -4.75
CA GLU A 65 2.85 -6.70 -3.56
C GLU A 65 4.34 -6.97 -3.74
N THR A 66 5.11 -6.74 -2.68
CA THR A 66 6.54 -7.12 -2.66
C THR A 66 6.77 -8.54 -2.19
N ASN A 67 5.85 -9.10 -1.42
CA ASN A 67 6.02 -10.45 -0.83
C ASN A 67 4.66 -11.10 -0.52
N HIS A 68 3.87 -11.36 -1.56
CA HIS A 68 2.59 -12.04 -1.38
C HIS A 68 2.80 -13.53 -1.09
N PRO A 69 2.15 -14.12 -0.05
CA PRO A 69 2.39 -15.51 0.38
C PRO A 69 2.17 -16.57 -0.70
N ARG A 70 1.33 -16.29 -1.71
CA ARG A 70 0.98 -17.20 -2.80
C ARG A 70 1.44 -16.74 -4.17
N LEU A 71 1.48 -15.42 -4.42
CA LEU A 71 1.81 -14.85 -5.73
C LEU A 71 3.27 -14.40 -5.81
N GLY A 72 4.00 -14.41 -4.67
CA GLY A 72 5.37 -13.94 -4.62
C GLY A 72 5.47 -12.41 -4.81
N LYS A 73 6.54 -11.97 -5.43
CA LYS A 73 6.78 -10.57 -5.77
C LYS A 73 6.05 -10.23 -7.07
N GLN A 74 5.20 -9.21 -7.02
CA GLN A 74 4.54 -8.69 -8.21
C GLN A 74 5.41 -7.61 -8.89
N PRO A 75 5.36 -7.49 -10.22
CA PRO A 75 5.97 -6.37 -10.94
C PRO A 75 5.57 -5.03 -10.34
N LEU A 76 6.47 -4.05 -10.36
CA LEU A 76 6.29 -2.71 -9.77
C LEU A 76 6.07 -2.65 -8.25
N GLY A 77 6.00 -3.79 -7.53
CA GLY A 77 5.83 -3.78 -6.07
C GLY A 77 6.99 -3.12 -5.34
N SER A 78 8.23 -3.32 -5.79
CA SER A 78 9.40 -2.66 -5.18
C SER A 78 9.40 -1.16 -5.43
N GLU A 79 8.96 -0.74 -6.61
CA GLU A 79 8.86 0.65 -7.03
C GLU A 79 7.77 1.36 -6.22
N ALA A 80 6.60 0.73 -6.06
CA ALA A 80 5.52 1.22 -5.20
C ALA A 80 5.98 1.35 -3.73
N THR A 81 6.71 0.35 -3.21
CA THR A 81 7.28 0.41 -1.86
C THR A 81 8.30 1.55 -1.73
N ALA A 82 9.14 1.74 -2.73
CA ALA A 82 10.15 2.81 -2.72
C ALA A 82 9.50 4.19 -2.75
N GLU A 83 8.44 4.36 -3.55
CA GLU A 83 7.70 5.62 -3.62
C GLU A 83 6.97 5.91 -2.31
N ASN A 84 6.24 4.93 -1.74
CA ASN A 84 5.62 5.08 -0.42
C ASN A 84 6.66 5.49 0.64
N LYS A 85 7.81 4.82 0.65
CA LYS A 85 8.90 5.16 1.58
C LYS A 85 9.40 6.59 1.37
N ARG A 86 9.60 7.02 0.13
CA ARG A 86 10.02 8.38 -0.21
C ARG A 86 9.03 9.42 0.32
N LEU A 87 7.73 9.17 0.14
CA LEU A 87 6.66 10.04 0.64
C LEU A 87 6.67 10.10 2.17
N ILE A 88 6.67 8.96 2.84
CA ILE A 88 6.67 8.88 4.31
C ILE A 88 7.89 9.56 4.94
N GLU A 89 9.06 9.46 4.33
CA GLU A 89 10.30 10.05 4.83
C GLU A 89 10.44 11.56 4.49
N SER A 90 9.50 12.15 3.76
CA SER A 90 9.59 13.54 3.30
C SER A 90 9.10 14.59 4.32
N GLY A 91 8.33 14.20 5.36
CA GLY A 91 7.75 15.14 6.31
C GLY A 91 7.10 14.50 7.52
N ASP A 92 6.28 15.25 8.23
CA ASP A 92 5.53 14.82 9.40
C ASP A 92 4.29 14.01 9.00
N VAL A 93 4.16 12.81 9.57
CA VAL A 93 3.09 11.88 9.20
C VAL A 93 1.90 12.00 10.15
N SER A 94 0.70 12.06 9.58
CA SER A 94 -0.54 11.94 10.32
C SER A 94 -1.50 10.96 9.67
N ILE A 95 -2.40 10.40 10.48
CA ILE A 95 -3.44 9.47 10.05
C ILE A 95 -4.83 10.05 10.28
N GLU A 96 -5.79 9.65 9.46
CA GLU A 96 -7.19 9.97 9.60
C GLU A 96 -8.03 8.71 9.47
N PHE A 97 -8.97 8.51 10.40
CA PHE A 97 -9.92 7.39 10.33
C PHE A 97 -11.17 7.76 9.57
N ASP A 98 -11.73 6.81 8.84
CA ASP A 98 -13.06 6.97 8.27
C ASP A 98 -14.16 6.60 9.30
N VAL A 99 -15.42 6.69 8.89
CA VAL A 99 -16.59 6.48 9.76
C VAL A 99 -16.86 5.02 10.12
N GLY A 100 -16.22 4.07 9.44
CA GLY A 100 -16.42 2.64 9.64
C GLY A 100 -15.49 2.01 10.67
N GLY A 101 -15.33 0.69 10.56
CA GLY A 101 -14.42 -0.08 11.41
C GLY A 101 -12.97 0.36 11.24
N ARG A 102 -12.26 0.48 12.36
CA ARG A 102 -10.85 0.89 12.37
C ARG A 102 -9.86 -0.23 12.05
N PHE A 103 -10.30 -1.48 12.03
CA PHE A 103 -9.45 -2.63 11.81
C PHE A 103 -10.08 -3.56 10.77
N ASP A 104 -9.23 -4.19 9.97
CA ASP A 104 -9.63 -5.26 9.07
C ASP A 104 -9.66 -6.63 9.78
N ASP A 105 -10.07 -7.67 9.04
CA ASP A 105 -10.16 -9.04 9.56
C ASP A 105 -8.80 -9.65 9.93
N TYR A 106 -7.70 -9.03 9.51
CA TYR A 106 -6.32 -9.43 9.84
C TYR A 106 -5.75 -8.66 11.02
N GLY A 107 -6.54 -7.74 11.61
CA GLY A 107 -6.13 -6.90 12.72
C GLY A 107 -5.25 -5.71 12.32
N ARG A 108 -5.19 -5.35 11.04
CA ARG A 108 -4.50 -4.15 10.58
C ARG A 108 -5.42 -2.93 10.74
N MET A 109 -4.86 -1.83 11.19
CA MET A 109 -5.57 -0.56 11.30
C MET A 109 -5.86 0.00 9.89
N LEU A 110 -7.04 0.56 9.68
CA LEU A 110 -7.48 1.15 8.41
C LEU A 110 -7.49 2.67 8.54
N ALA A 111 -6.69 3.37 7.73
CA ALA A 111 -6.60 4.82 7.78
C ALA A 111 -6.21 5.45 6.44
N TYR A 112 -6.51 6.74 6.32
CA TYR A 112 -5.89 7.64 5.35
C TYR A 112 -4.60 8.20 5.93
N ILE A 113 -3.58 8.36 5.10
CA ILE A 113 -2.23 8.79 5.51
C ILE A 113 -1.91 10.12 4.85
N TYR A 114 -1.34 11.02 5.64
CA TYR A 114 -0.94 12.34 5.19
C TYR A 114 0.51 12.62 5.60
N VAL A 115 1.24 13.31 4.75
CA VAL A 115 2.57 13.84 5.03
C VAL A 115 2.54 15.34 4.80
N ASP A 116 2.87 16.13 5.84
CA ASP A 116 2.77 17.60 5.83
C ASP A 116 1.39 18.11 5.34
N GLY A 117 0.35 17.30 5.55
CA GLY A 117 -1.03 17.61 5.19
C GLY A 117 -1.48 17.14 3.80
N GLU A 118 -0.57 16.64 2.96
CA GLU A 118 -0.87 16.10 1.62
C GLU A 118 -1.16 14.59 1.70
N SER A 119 -2.16 14.11 0.96
CA SER A 119 -2.57 12.70 0.93
C SER A 119 -1.51 11.83 0.28
N VAL A 120 -1.06 10.80 0.99
CA VAL A 120 -0.14 9.79 0.44
C VAL A 120 -0.84 8.93 -0.59
N GLN A 121 -2.10 8.56 -0.35
CA GLN A 121 -2.88 7.76 -1.29
C GLN A 121 -3.06 8.43 -2.64
N GLU A 122 -3.44 9.73 -2.66
CA GLU A 122 -3.55 10.50 -3.91
C GLU A 122 -2.22 10.53 -4.66
N GLN A 123 -1.12 10.83 -3.97
CA GLN A 123 0.20 10.85 -4.60
C GLN A 123 0.61 9.48 -5.18
N MET A 124 0.30 8.38 -4.50
CA MET A 124 0.54 7.01 -5.00
C MET A 124 -0.30 6.70 -6.23
N LEU A 125 -1.56 7.15 -6.27
CA LEU A 125 -2.47 6.99 -7.40
C LEU A 125 -2.01 7.82 -8.61
N GLU A 126 -1.73 9.11 -8.42
CA GLU A 126 -1.23 10.01 -9.47
C GLU A 126 0.10 9.55 -10.08
N ALA A 127 0.98 8.97 -9.25
CA ALA A 127 2.25 8.40 -9.70
C ALA A 127 2.11 7.04 -10.42
N GLY A 128 0.90 6.49 -10.48
CA GLY A 128 0.62 5.20 -11.11
C GLY A 128 1.18 3.99 -10.35
N PHE A 129 1.36 4.09 -9.04
CA PHE A 129 1.81 2.97 -8.20
C PHE A 129 0.68 2.29 -7.42
N ALA A 130 -0.51 2.87 -7.45
CA ALA A 130 -1.71 2.33 -6.80
C ALA A 130 -2.90 2.37 -7.75
N ARG A 131 -3.92 1.56 -7.44
CA ARG A 131 -5.25 1.63 -8.00
C ARG A 131 -6.28 1.83 -6.90
N VAL A 132 -7.44 2.38 -7.23
CA VAL A 132 -8.58 2.42 -6.31
C VAL A 132 -9.13 1.00 -6.14
N ALA A 133 -9.24 0.54 -4.90
CA ALA A 133 -9.68 -0.80 -4.58
C ALA A 133 -10.25 -0.89 -3.16
N TYR A 134 -10.90 -2.03 -2.86
CA TYR A 134 -11.43 -2.32 -1.53
C TYR A 134 -12.41 -1.25 -1.01
N VAL A 135 -13.26 -0.74 -1.92
CA VAL A 135 -14.28 0.26 -1.62
C VAL A 135 -15.44 -0.41 -0.88
N TYR A 136 -15.36 -0.43 0.44
CA TYR A 136 -16.38 -1.04 1.31
C TYR A 136 -17.06 0.01 2.19
N PRO A 137 -18.35 0.32 1.95
CA PRO A 137 -19.07 1.21 2.85
C PRO A 137 -19.04 0.72 4.30
N PRO A 138 -18.92 1.64 5.30
CA PRO A 138 -19.00 3.08 5.14
C PRO A 138 -17.65 3.81 4.94
N ASN A 139 -16.51 3.10 4.81
CA ASN A 139 -15.18 3.67 4.62
C ASN A 139 -14.96 4.09 3.17
N THR A 140 -15.60 5.19 2.75
CA THR A 140 -15.62 5.62 1.33
C THR A 140 -15.49 7.13 1.15
N ARG A 141 -14.98 7.85 2.16
CA ARG A 141 -14.99 9.31 2.19
C ARG A 141 -14.31 9.96 0.99
N TYR A 142 -13.19 9.45 0.55
CA TYR A 142 -12.35 10.03 -0.50
C TYR A 142 -12.34 9.22 -1.80
N VAL A 143 -13.39 8.45 -2.08
CA VAL A 143 -13.44 7.61 -3.29
C VAL A 143 -13.41 8.47 -4.55
N GLU A 144 -14.19 9.56 -4.61
CA GLU A 144 -14.28 10.42 -5.79
C GLU A 144 -12.94 11.09 -6.08
N GLU A 145 -12.27 11.64 -5.05
CA GLU A 145 -10.95 12.27 -5.17
C GLU A 145 -9.88 11.25 -5.60
N PHE A 146 -9.95 10.03 -5.08
CA PHE A 146 -8.98 8.97 -5.43
C PHE A 146 -9.21 8.43 -6.85
N GLU A 147 -10.46 8.33 -7.31
CA GLU A 147 -10.79 7.98 -8.70
C GLU A 147 -10.28 9.07 -9.68
N GLU A 148 -10.37 10.35 -9.31
CA GLU A 148 -9.81 11.46 -10.11
C GLU A 148 -8.27 11.36 -10.17
N ALA A 149 -7.60 11.09 -9.05
CA ALA A 149 -6.16 10.90 -9.00
C ALA A 149 -5.68 9.67 -9.82
N GLU A 150 -6.40 8.56 -9.73
CA GLU A 150 -6.16 7.37 -10.54
C GLU A 150 -6.30 7.67 -12.04
N GLN A 151 -7.32 8.41 -12.43
CA GLN A 151 -7.56 8.77 -13.83
C GLN A 151 -6.39 9.54 -14.43
N ILE A 152 -5.72 10.40 -13.68
CA ILE A 152 -4.53 11.14 -14.13
C ILE A 152 -3.44 10.15 -14.59
N ALA A 153 -3.16 9.12 -13.79
CA ALA A 153 -2.15 8.11 -14.13
C ALA A 153 -2.58 7.22 -15.28
N GLN A 154 -3.88 6.87 -15.37
CA GLN A 154 -4.46 6.10 -16.47
C GLN A 154 -4.35 6.84 -17.80
N GLU A 155 -4.72 8.13 -17.83
CA GLU A 155 -4.62 8.97 -19.03
C GLU A 155 -3.17 9.20 -19.48
N ALA A 156 -2.24 9.26 -18.52
CA ALA A 156 -0.81 9.37 -18.79
C ALA A 156 -0.17 8.03 -19.19
N GLY A 157 -0.82 6.89 -18.94
CA GLY A 157 -0.31 5.55 -19.21
C GLY A 157 0.99 5.25 -18.45
N ILE A 158 1.06 5.59 -17.16
CA ILE A 158 2.27 5.45 -16.33
C ILE A 158 2.11 4.40 -15.23
N GLY A 159 3.25 3.85 -14.79
CA GLY A 159 3.29 2.90 -13.70
C GLY A 159 2.51 1.62 -14.01
N ILE A 160 1.55 1.23 -13.16
CA ILE A 160 0.72 0.04 -13.36
C ILE A 160 -0.19 0.15 -14.61
N TRP A 161 -0.42 1.35 -15.10
CA TRP A 161 -1.25 1.64 -16.28
C TRP A 161 -0.47 1.66 -17.61
N GLU A 162 0.85 1.53 -17.56
CA GLU A 162 1.69 1.37 -18.75
C GLU A 162 1.44 0.03 -19.46
N PHE A 163 0.95 -0.96 -18.72
CA PHE A 163 0.78 -2.34 -19.18
C PHE A 163 -0.71 -2.68 -19.26
N GLU A 164 -1.17 -2.98 -20.48
CA GLU A 164 -2.55 -3.39 -20.72
C GLU A 164 -2.86 -4.67 -19.92
N ASP A 165 -4.00 -4.71 -19.25
CA ASP A 165 -4.49 -5.81 -18.42
C ASP A 165 -3.63 -6.14 -17.16
N TYR A 166 -2.57 -5.38 -16.85
CA TYR A 166 -1.79 -5.61 -15.63
C TYR A 166 -2.61 -5.27 -14.36
N SER A 167 -3.23 -4.09 -14.32
CA SER A 167 -4.16 -3.70 -13.25
C SER A 167 -5.58 -4.15 -13.61
N THR A 168 -6.19 -5.01 -12.78
CA THR A 168 -7.51 -5.59 -13.01
C THR A 168 -8.40 -5.43 -11.76
N GLU A 169 -9.71 -5.58 -11.89
CA GLU A 169 -10.62 -5.56 -10.72
C GLU A 169 -10.26 -6.60 -9.64
N ARG A 170 -9.51 -7.64 -9.97
CA ARG A 170 -9.11 -8.73 -9.07
C ARG A 170 -7.71 -8.59 -8.50
N GLY A 171 -7.00 -7.52 -8.82
CA GLY A 171 -5.61 -7.28 -8.44
C GLY A 171 -4.70 -7.17 -9.66
N PHE A 172 -3.44 -7.52 -9.50
CA PHE A 172 -2.39 -7.35 -10.51
C PHE A 172 -2.08 -8.68 -11.20
N ASP A 173 -2.16 -8.70 -12.53
CA ASP A 173 -1.84 -9.85 -13.37
C ASP A 173 -0.38 -9.77 -13.83
N ALA A 174 0.50 -10.52 -13.14
CA ALA A 174 1.92 -10.54 -13.44
C ALA A 174 2.24 -11.07 -14.86
N ASP A 175 1.37 -11.90 -15.44
CA ASP A 175 1.55 -12.44 -16.79
C ASP A 175 1.30 -11.34 -17.86
N ALA A 176 0.43 -10.38 -17.57
CA ALA A 176 0.17 -9.24 -18.46
C ALA A 176 1.36 -8.28 -18.53
N TYR A 177 2.14 -8.14 -17.45
CA TYR A 177 3.31 -7.25 -17.38
C TYR A 177 4.39 -7.56 -18.43
N GLY A 178 4.52 -8.82 -18.84
CA GLY A 178 5.52 -9.29 -19.84
C GLY A 178 5.06 -9.23 -21.30
N ASN A 179 3.80 -8.93 -21.60
CA ASN A 179 3.20 -9.07 -22.93
C ASN A 179 3.23 -7.81 -23.80
N VAL A 180 3.92 -6.75 -23.42
CA VAL A 180 3.98 -5.51 -24.20
C VAL A 180 4.92 -5.67 -25.39
N SER A 181 4.37 -6.01 -26.53
CA SER A 181 5.05 -5.93 -27.82
C SER A 181 5.27 -4.45 -28.19
N GLY A 182 6.33 -3.82 -27.71
CA GLY A 182 6.76 -2.55 -28.26
C GLY A 182 7.42 -1.51 -27.37
N HIS A 183 7.46 -1.63 -26.05
CA HIS A 183 8.24 -0.73 -25.19
C HIS A 183 9.19 -1.53 -24.32
N SER A 184 10.42 -1.66 -24.79
CA SER A 184 11.53 -2.05 -23.91
C SER A 184 11.84 -0.90 -22.97
N PRO A 185 11.96 -1.12 -21.64
CA PRO A 185 12.57 -0.13 -20.76
C PRO A 185 13.97 0.17 -21.30
N GLN A 186 14.21 1.42 -21.64
CA GLN A 186 15.58 1.86 -21.96
C GLN A 186 16.39 1.95 -20.68
N ASN A 187 16.76 0.82 -20.14
CA ASN A 187 18.01 0.57 -19.44
C ASN A 187 18.02 -0.83 -18.83
N SER A 188 18.35 -1.77 -19.65
CA SER A 188 19.22 -2.91 -19.37
C SER A 188 19.15 -3.84 -20.57
N ASN A 189 20.28 -4.40 -20.94
CA ASN A 189 20.47 -5.46 -21.93
C ASN A 189 19.70 -6.74 -21.53
N ASP A 190 18.37 -6.72 -21.39
CA ASP A 190 17.65 -7.80 -20.74
C ASP A 190 16.57 -8.48 -21.58
N SER A 191 16.74 -8.55 -22.87
CA SER A 191 15.92 -9.45 -23.69
C SER A 191 16.44 -10.90 -23.72
N LYS A 192 17.34 -11.33 -22.80
CA LYS A 192 17.95 -12.68 -22.86
C LYS A 192 18.44 -13.25 -21.53
N CYS A 193 17.93 -12.89 -20.38
CA CYS A 193 18.22 -13.64 -19.16
C CYS A 193 17.50 -14.99 -19.21
N ARG A 194 18.22 -16.03 -19.61
CA ARG A 194 17.66 -17.36 -19.85
C ARG A 194 18.23 -18.44 -18.94
N ILE A 195 19.05 -18.07 -17.97
CA ILE A 195 19.62 -18.99 -17.01
C ILE A 195 18.70 -19.04 -15.79
N LYS A 196 18.14 -20.19 -15.49
CA LYS A 196 17.25 -20.42 -14.35
C LYS A 196 18.06 -20.75 -13.11
N GLY A 197 17.92 -20.01 -12.01
CA GLY A 197 18.45 -20.37 -10.70
C GLY A 197 17.36 -20.95 -9.81
N ASN A 198 17.58 -22.13 -9.24
CA ASN A 198 16.69 -22.72 -8.27
C ASN A 198 17.40 -23.14 -6.99
N ILE A 199 16.65 -23.21 -5.89
CA ILE A 199 17.13 -23.69 -4.60
C ILE A 199 16.48 -25.04 -4.34
N ASN A 200 17.29 -26.10 -4.28
CA ASN A 200 16.77 -27.44 -4.08
C ASN A 200 16.30 -27.67 -2.63
N ARG A 201 15.68 -28.82 -2.35
CA ARG A 201 15.18 -29.19 -1.01
C ARG A 201 16.24 -29.24 0.08
N HIS A 202 17.52 -29.28 -0.29
CA HIS A 202 18.66 -29.29 0.62
C HIS A 202 19.26 -27.90 0.84
N GLY A 203 18.68 -26.86 0.17
CA GLY A 203 19.17 -25.49 0.26
C GLY A 203 20.32 -25.19 -0.72
N ASP A 204 20.67 -26.10 -1.63
CA ASP A 204 21.70 -25.85 -2.63
C ASP A 204 21.14 -24.94 -3.73
N LYS A 205 21.88 -23.89 -4.04
CA LYS A 205 21.61 -22.97 -5.15
C LYS A 205 22.20 -23.54 -6.45
N ILE A 206 21.36 -23.83 -7.42
CA ILE A 206 21.75 -24.48 -8.69
C ILE A 206 21.23 -23.62 -9.86
N TYR A 207 22.07 -23.32 -10.86
CA TYR A 207 21.61 -22.72 -12.09
C TYR A 207 21.53 -23.72 -13.24
N HIS A 208 20.55 -23.52 -14.15
CA HIS A 208 20.26 -24.36 -15.29
C HIS A 208 20.33 -23.52 -16.58
N MET A 209 21.06 -24.08 -17.57
CA MET A 209 21.17 -23.48 -18.89
C MET A 209 19.99 -23.92 -19.78
N PRO A 210 19.58 -23.11 -20.80
CA PRO A 210 18.44 -23.41 -21.67
C PRO A 210 18.56 -24.71 -22.45
N ASP A 211 19.77 -25.23 -22.63
CA ASP A 211 20.07 -26.46 -23.35
C ASP A 211 20.17 -27.72 -22.46
N GLU A 212 19.99 -27.57 -21.16
CA GLU A 212 19.99 -28.68 -20.21
C GLU A 212 18.63 -29.39 -20.19
N GLY A 213 18.65 -30.73 -20.09
CA GLY A 213 17.44 -31.54 -20.11
C GLY A 213 16.46 -31.30 -18.95
N SER A 214 16.94 -30.71 -17.84
CA SER A 214 16.13 -30.34 -16.68
C SER A 214 15.55 -28.92 -16.77
N TYR A 215 15.98 -28.13 -17.74
CA TYR A 215 15.63 -26.71 -17.83
C TYR A 215 14.13 -26.43 -17.87
N GLU A 216 13.38 -27.14 -18.75
CA GLU A 216 11.93 -26.93 -18.89
C GLU A 216 11.14 -27.34 -17.64
N GLN A 217 11.70 -28.23 -16.82
CA GLN A 217 11.06 -28.75 -15.60
C GLN A 217 11.45 -27.94 -14.35
N THR A 218 12.42 -27.03 -14.49
CA THR A 218 12.91 -26.22 -13.38
C THR A 218 12.05 -24.97 -13.21
N ASN A 219 11.45 -24.82 -12.02
CA ASN A 219 10.84 -23.56 -11.61
C ASN A 219 11.93 -22.69 -10.98
N PRO A 220 12.29 -21.56 -11.60
CA PRO A 220 13.35 -20.70 -11.08
C PRO A 220 12.87 -19.85 -9.90
N GLU A 221 13.72 -19.67 -8.90
CA GLU A 221 13.61 -18.61 -7.90
C GLU A 221 14.30 -17.32 -8.37
N GLU A 222 15.32 -17.45 -9.25
CA GLU A 222 16.04 -16.30 -9.84
C GLU A 222 16.35 -16.53 -11.32
N TRP A 223 16.49 -15.43 -12.08
CA TRP A 223 16.92 -15.46 -13.48
C TRP A 223 18.23 -14.71 -13.65
N PHE A 224 19.14 -15.26 -14.45
CA PHE A 224 20.44 -14.68 -14.74
C PHE A 224 20.68 -14.56 -16.24
N CYS A 225 21.33 -13.46 -16.63
CA CYS A 225 21.69 -13.20 -18.03
C CYS A 225 23.00 -13.87 -18.42
N THR A 226 23.88 -14.08 -17.44
CA THR A 226 25.17 -14.71 -17.62
C THR A 226 25.43 -15.74 -16.50
N GLU A 227 26.22 -16.76 -16.81
CA GLU A 227 26.68 -17.71 -15.79
C GLU A 227 27.51 -17.05 -14.69
N GLN A 228 28.21 -15.94 -14.99
CA GLN A 228 28.97 -15.21 -14.00
C GLN A 228 28.06 -14.57 -12.96
N GLU A 229 26.96 -13.96 -13.39
CA GLU A 229 25.93 -13.42 -12.46
C GLU A 229 25.37 -14.51 -11.56
N ALA A 230 25.05 -15.69 -12.11
CA ALA A 230 24.58 -16.83 -11.31
C ALA A 230 25.62 -17.26 -10.27
N ARG A 231 26.89 -17.34 -10.65
CA ARG A 231 27.98 -17.68 -9.72
C ARG A 231 28.20 -16.63 -8.64
N ASP A 232 28.12 -15.35 -9.00
CA ASP A 232 28.28 -14.23 -8.06
C ASP A 232 27.12 -14.18 -7.04
N ALA A 233 25.92 -14.64 -7.45
CA ALA A 233 24.76 -14.85 -6.57
C ALA A 233 24.85 -16.16 -5.74
N GLY A 234 25.95 -16.92 -5.90
CA GLY A 234 26.22 -18.15 -5.15
C GLY A 234 25.55 -19.40 -5.70
N PHE A 235 25.09 -19.36 -6.96
CA PHE A 235 24.57 -20.55 -7.64
C PHE A 235 25.71 -21.32 -8.33
N ARG A 236 25.62 -22.66 -8.33
CA ARG A 236 26.53 -23.54 -9.05
C ARG A 236 25.85 -24.21 -10.23
N SER A 237 26.61 -24.65 -11.24
CA SER A 237 26.08 -25.44 -12.35
C SER A 237 25.59 -26.83 -11.91
N THR A 238 24.60 -27.37 -12.61
CA THR A 238 24.13 -28.76 -12.45
C THR A 238 25.19 -29.81 -12.72
N GLY A 239 26.25 -29.49 -13.47
CA GLY A 239 27.31 -30.41 -13.93
C GLY A 239 28.60 -30.36 -13.14
N SER A 240 28.64 -29.73 -11.96
CA SER A 240 29.84 -29.66 -11.11
C SER A 240 29.75 -30.42 -9.81
#